data_6b140a5f9928fc7ba7b0297c8d49bc62
#
_entry.id   6b140a5f9928fc7ba7b0297c8d49bc62
#
_cell.length_a   1.000
_cell.length_b   1.000
_cell.length_c   1.000
_cell.angle_alpha   90.00
_cell.angle_beta   90.00
_cell.angle_gamma   90.00
#
_symmetry.space_group_name_H-M   'P 1'
#
loop_
_entity.id
_entity.type
_entity.pdbx_description
1 polymer ?
#
loop_
_entity_poly.entity_id
_entity_poly.type
_entity_poly.pdbx_seq_one_letter_code
_entity_poly.pdbx_strand_id
1 'polypeptide(L)'
;MVLKSFSKINLSLSVNRKLKKTGLHDIQSYFCLINLFDQIKIKKIKGSKDSVKFVGQFGRYVKKRKNSIIAVLKILRERKLISNYYSILVNKKVPVFAGMGGGTSNAVYLIKYLVRKKINKNLLSILDKKIGSDLKLFFYEQGFLKNLKTINTFRKKYRLHFLLVYPNIRCSTQYIYSKVRKYSSK
;
A
#
# COMPACT_ATOMS: atom_id res chain seq x y z
N MET A 1 -2.03 20.37 -4.36
CA MET A 1 -0.85 19.71 -3.75
C MET A 1 -0.54 18.41 -4.47
N VAL A 2 0.76 18.02 -4.57
CA VAL A 2 1.20 16.77 -5.21
C VAL A 2 1.96 15.94 -4.18
N LEU A 3 1.55 14.68 -3.98
CA LEU A 3 2.22 13.72 -3.12
C LEU A 3 3.00 12.71 -3.97
N LYS A 4 4.19 12.33 -3.53
CA LYS A 4 4.95 11.20 -4.06
C LYS A 4 4.62 9.95 -3.23
N SER A 5 4.00 8.96 -3.83
CA SER A 5 3.59 7.71 -3.19
C SER A 5 4.56 6.60 -3.58
N PHE A 6 5.59 6.40 -2.76
CA PHE A 6 6.70 5.48 -3.03
C PHE A 6 6.27 4.02 -3.01
N SER A 7 6.84 3.21 -3.89
CA SER A 7 6.66 1.76 -3.89
C SER A 7 7.63 1.08 -2.92
N LYS A 8 7.37 -0.19 -2.61
CA LYS A 8 8.24 -1.01 -1.76
C LYS A 8 8.77 -2.22 -2.53
N ILE A 9 9.91 -2.71 -2.08
CA ILE A 9 10.40 -4.05 -2.44
C ILE A 9 10.67 -4.85 -1.17
N ASN A 10 10.56 -6.16 -1.28
CA ASN A 10 11.03 -7.10 -0.28
C ASN A 10 12.46 -7.51 -0.66
N LEU A 11 13.42 -7.27 0.22
CA LEU A 11 14.83 -7.68 0.06
C LEU A 11 14.98 -9.17 0.37
N SER A 12 14.16 -9.66 1.30
CA SER A 12 13.94 -11.06 1.58
C SER A 12 12.47 -11.29 1.89
N LEU A 13 11.99 -12.50 1.69
CA LEU A 13 10.62 -12.87 2.04
C LEU A 13 10.59 -14.35 2.43
N SER A 14 10.28 -14.62 3.69
CA SER A 14 10.05 -15.96 4.20
C SER A 14 8.56 -16.13 4.51
N VAL A 15 8.00 -17.26 4.14
CA VAL A 15 6.61 -17.63 4.42
C VAL A 15 6.64 -18.77 5.44
N ASN A 16 6.29 -18.47 6.69
CA ASN A 16 6.47 -19.39 7.81
C ASN A 16 5.30 -20.36 7.98
N ARG A 17 4.06 -19.87 7.84
CA ARG A 17 2.84 -20.70 7.96
C ARG A 17 1.61 -19.98 7.48
N LYS A 18 0.56 -20.71 7.19
CA LYS A 18 -0.79 -20.17 6.97
C LYS A 18 -1.52 -20.00 8.30
N LEU A 19 -2.07 -18.83 8.55
CA LEU A 19 -2.82 -18.51 9.76
C LEU A 19 -4.26 -18.98 9.63
N LYS A 20 -4.69 -19.98 10.42
CA LYS A 20 -6.03 -20.59 10.34
C LYS A 20 -7.17 -19.56 10.45
N LYS A 21 -7.08 -18.60 11.39
CA LYS A 21 -8.13 -17.60 11.65
C LYS A 21 -8.35 -16.57 10.55
N THR A 22 -7.33 -16.23 9.77
CA THR A 22 -7.38 -15.13 8.79
C THR A 22 -7.19 -15.59 7.36
N GLY A 23 -6.69 -16.82 7.15
CA GLY A 23 -6.28 -17.33 5.86
C GLY A 23 -5.01 -16.66 5.28
N LEU A 24 -4.46 -15.67 5.97
CA LEU A 24 -3.22 -15.00 5.60
C LEU A 24 -2.01 -15.88 5.92
N HIS A 25 -0.89 -15.60 5.27
CA HIS A 25 0.39 -16.22 5.58
C HIS A 25 1.16 -15.37 6.58
N ASP A 26 1.73 -16.00 7.60
CA ASP A 26 2.70 -15.39 8.49
C ASP A 26 4.02 -15.27 7.74
N ILE A 27 4.46 -14.05 7.54
CA ILE A 27 5.63 -13.74 6.73
C ILE A 27 6.66 -12.95 7.51
N GLN A 28 7.92 -13.14 7.14
CA GLN A 28 9.03 -12.30 7.56
C GLN A 28 9.69 -11.70 6.33
N SER A 29 10.07 -10.43 6.42
CA SER A 29 10.64 -9.73 5.26
C SER A 29 11.50 -8.55 5.68
N TYR A 30 12.69 -8.46 5.14
CA TYR A 30 13.38 -7.18 5.04
C TYR A 30 12.78 -6.41 3.87
N PHE A 31 12.40 -5.17 4.10
CA PHE A 31 11.78 -4.33 3.08
C PHE A 31 12.37 -2.92 3.06
N CYS A 32 12.27 -2.28 1.92
CA CYS A 32 12.54 -0.84 1.78
C CYS A 32 11.60 -0.19 0.77
N LEU A 33 11.35 1.10 0.97
CA LEU A 33 10.76 1.95 -0.06
C LEU A 33 11.84 2.34 -1.06
N ILE A 34 11.45 2.44 -2.33
CA ILE A 34 12.35 2.79 -3.42
C ILE A 34 11.87 4.05 -4.14
N ASN A 35 12.76 4.72 -4.86
CA ASN A 35 12.47 5.96 -5.59
C ASN A 35 11.70 5.73 -6.91
N LEU A 36 10.83 4.72 -6.93
CA LEU A 36 9.78 4.56 -7.93
C LEU A 36 8.45 4.85 -7.26
N PHE A 37 7.72 5.86 -7.72
CA PHE A 37 6.53 6.38 -7.04
C PHE A 37 5.44 6.80 -8.01
N ASP A 38 4.20 6.70 -7.55
CA ASP A 38 3.06 7.36 -8.16
C ASP A 38 2.94 8.80 -7.68
N GLN A 39 2.38 9.68 -8.51
CA GLN A 39 2.08 11.05 -8.14
C GLN A 39 0.58 11.21 -7.89
N ILE A 40 0.21 11.77 -6.74
CA ILE A 40 -1.19 11.99 -6.36
C ILE A 40 -1.42 13.50 -6.26
N LYS A 41 -2.20 14.05 -7.20
CA LYS A 41 -2.69 15.43 -7.12
C LYS A 41 -4.02 15.43 -6.39
N ILE A 42 -4.14 16.27 -5.34
CA ILE A 42 -5.32 16.36 -4.50
C ILE A 42 -5.81 17.81 -4.48
N LYS A 43 -7.09 18.00 -4.78
CA LYS A 43 -7.79 19.29 -4.70
C LYS A 43 -9.09 19.08 -3.92
N LYS A 44 -9.34 19.91 -2.91
CA LYS A 44 -10.65 20.01 -2.27
C LYS A 44 -11.62 20.63 -3.27
N ILE A 45 -12.83 20.11 -3.34
CA ILE A 45 -13.89 20.59 -4.25
C ILE A 45 -15.16 20.90 -3.49
N LYS A 46 -15.91 21.86 -3.99
CA LYS A 46 -17.30 22.08 -3.62
C LYS A 46 -18.15 21.05 -4.39
N GLY A 47 -18.91 20.21 -3.70
CA GLY A 47 -19.72 19.16 -4.33
C GLY A 47 -20.16 18.11 -3.34
N SER A 48 -20.91 17.11 -3.83
CA SER A 48 -21.51 16.04 -3.03
C SER A 48 -20.80 14.68 -3.16
N LYS A 49 -19.77 14.57 -4.01
CA LYS A 49 -19.04 13.31 -4.24
C LYS A 49 -17.58 13.53 -4.60
N ASP A 50 -16.74 12.55 -4.26
CA ASP A 50 -15.33 12.53 -4.65
C ASP A 50 -15.19 12.16 -6.13
N SER A 51 -14.18 12.74 -6.80
CA SER A 51 -13.74 12.38 -8.15
C SER A 51 -12.36 11.77 -8.10
N VAL A 52 -12.21 10.53 -8.59
CA VAL A 52 -10.92 9.82 -8.60
C VAL A 52 -10.62 9.37 -10.02
N LYS A 53 -9.49 9.86 -10.56
CA LYS A 53 -9.00 9.51 -11.89
C LYS A 53 -7.60 8.92 -11.81
N PHE A 54 -7.32 7.95 -12.68
CA PHE A 54 -6.02 7.32 -12.82
C PHE A 54 -5.53 7.55 -14.24
N VAL A 55 -4.29 8.03 -14.37
CA VAL A 55 -3.59 8.29 -15.63
C VAL A 55 -2.18 7.68 -15.57
N GLY A 56 -1.40 7.85 -16.62
CA GLY A 56 -0.04 7.31 -16.70
C GLY A 56 -0.01 5.86 -17.19
N GLN A 57 1.20 5.32 -17.32
CA GLN A 57 1.49 4.03 -17.95
C GLN A 57 0.63 2.88 -17.41
N PHE A 58 0.39 2.85 -16.09
CA PHE A 58 -0.36 1.79 -15.43
C PHE A 58 -1.77 2.20 -14.99
N GLY A 59 -2.22 3.43 -15.28
CA GLY A 59 -3.52 3.96 -14.88
C GLY A 59 -4.70 3.16 -15.41
N ARG A 60 -4.61 2.68 -16.66
CA ARG A 60 -5.66 1.86 -17.33
C ARG A 60 -5.96 0.54 -16.63
N TYR A 61 -5.03 0.03 -15.82
CA TYR A 61 -5.17 -1.25 -15.10
C TYR A 61 -5.84 -1.12 -13.73
N VAL A 62 -6.10 0.09 -13.26
CA VAL A 62 -6.78 0.32 -11.99
C VAL A 62 -8.29 0.32 -12.19
N LYS A 63 -9.02 -0.49 -11.40
CA LYS A 63 -10.49 -0.52 -11.46
C LYS A 63 -11.07 0.83 -11.02
N LYS A 64 -11.83 1.49 -11.91
CA LYS A 64 -12.38 2.84 -11.66
C LYS A 64 -13.25 2.93 -10.40
N ARG A 65 -14.11 1.95 -10.16
CA ARG A 65 -15.09 1.96 -9.05
C ARG A 65 -14.63 1.21 -7.79
N LYS A 66 -13.59 0.38 -7.86
CA LYS A 66 -13.11 -0.45 -6.73
C LYS A 66 -11.59 -0.38 -6.64
N ASN A 67 -11.08 0.60 -5.89
CA ASN A 67 -9.65 0.81 -5.68
C ASN A 67 -9.38 1.34 -4.27
N SER A 68 -8.12 1.32 -3.87
CA SER A 68 -7.68 1.69 -2.52
C SER A 68 -7.97 3.15 -2.15
N ILE A 69 -7.92 4.08 -3.11
CA ILE A 69 -8.22 5.51 -2.89
C ILE A 69 -9.69 5.69 -2.50
N ILE A 70 -10.61 5.09 -3.28
CA ILE A 70 -12.06 5.16 -2.98
C ILE A 70 -12.35 4.49 -1.63
N ALA A 71 -11.73 3.34 -1.35
CA ALA A 71 -11.91 2.65 -0.08
C ALA A 71 -11.48 3.53 1.11
N VAL A 72 -10.33 4.21 1.01
CA VAL A 72 -9.85 5.14 2.04
C VAL A 72 -10.82 6.29 2.25
N LEU A 73 -11.22 6.98 1.17
CA LEU A 73 -12.15 8.12 1.29
C LEU A 73 -13.46 7.71 1.97
N LYS A 74 -14.01 6.55 1.60
CA LYS A 74 -15.21 5.98 2.22
C LYS A 74 -15.01 5.75 3.71
N ILE A 75 -13.96 5.03 4.11
CA ILE A 75 -13.66 4.71 5.52
C ILE A 75 -13.46 5.99 6.34
N LEU A 76 -12.67 6.95 5.83
CA LEU A 76 -12.41 8.18 6.55
C LEU A 76 -13.69 9.01 6.75
N ARG A 77 -14.61 9.00 5.78
CA ARG A 77 -15.89 9.71 5.86
C ARG A 77 -16.84 9.03 6.82
N GLU A 78 -17.00 7.70 6.75
CA GLU A 78 -17.79 6.91 7.70
C GLU A 78 -17.33 7.12 9.15
N ARG A 79 -16.04 7.36 9.35
CA ARG A 79 -15.43 7.66 10.65
C ARG A 79 -15.46 9.14 11.02
N LYS A 80 -16.13 10.00 10.23
CA LYS A 80 -16.19 11.46 10.45
C LYS A 80 -14.82 12.15 10.56
N LEU A 81 -13.77 11.54 9.95
CA LEU A 81 -12.41 12.09 9.95
C LEU A 81 -12.20 13.11 8.83
N ILE A 82 -13.05 13.07 7.79
CA ILE A 82 -13.10 14.05 6.72
C ILE A 82 -14.57 14.40 6.43
N SER A 83 -14.84 15.68 6.16
CA SER A 83 -16.16 16.19 5.73
C SER A 83 -16.15 16.66 4.27
N ASN A 84 -14.99 17.08 3.77
CA ASN A 84 -14.86 17.64 2.43
C ASN A 84 -14.83 16.56 1.36
N TYR A 85 -15.20 16.95 0.13
CA TYR A 85 -15.03 16.14 -1.07
C TYR A 85 -13.76 16.55 -1.81
N TYR A 86 -13.19 15.60 -2.56
CA TYR A 86 -11.87 15.75 -3.18
C TYR A 86 -11.91 15.32 -4.66
N SER A 87 -11.20 16.08 -5.49
CA SER A 87 -10.76 15.65 -6.81
C SER A 87 -9.35 15.11 -6.69
N ILE A 88 -9.17 13.83 -7.00
CA ILE A 88 -7.90 13.12 -6.88
C ILE A 88 -7.50 12.57 -8.24
N LEU A 89 -6.31 12.97 -8.71
CA LEU A 89 -5.68 12.47 -9.92
C LEU A 89 -4.43 11.71 -9.54
N VAL A 90 -4.37 10.42 -9.87
CA VAL A 90 -3.22 9.55 -9.63
C VAL A 90 -2.51 9.24 -10.94
N ASN A 91 -1.27 9.73 -11.10
CA ASN A 91 -0.39 9.34 -12.20
C ASN A 91 0.34 8.06 -11.81
N LYS A 92 -0.07 6.93 -12.39
CA LYS A 92 0.43 5.58 -12.09
C LYS A 92 1.71 5.29 -12.86
N LYS A 93 2.84 5.33 -12.16
CA LYS A 93 4.17 4.93 -12.63
C LYS A 93 4.61 3.57 -12.05
N VAL A 94 4.08 3.20 -10.88
CA VAL A 94 4.33 1.91 -10.25
C VAL A 94 3.49 0.84 -10.95
N PRO A 95 4.10 -0.27 -11.44
CA PRO A 95 3.39 -1.35 -12.09
C PRO A 95 2.28 -1.92 -11.19
N VAL A 96 1.12 -2.20 -11.78
CA VAL A 96 -0.01 -2.82 -11.08
C VAL A 96 0.15 -4.33 -11.13
N PHE A 97 -0.12 -5.02 -10.02
CA PHE A 97 0.08 -6.48 -9.86
C PHE A 97 1.54 -6.94 -9.96
N ALA A 98 2.49 -6.10 -9.58
CA ALA A 98 3.93 -6.42 -9.54
C ALA A 98 4.48 -6.66 -8.12
N GLY A 99 3.62 -6.84 -7.11
CA GLY A 99 4.06 -7.07 -5.73
C GLY A 99 4.66 -5.84 -5.02
N MET A 100 4.73 -4.69 -5.69
CA MET A 100 5.38 -3.46 -5.19
C MET A 100 4.50 -2.59 -4.29
N GLY A 101 3.28 -3.02 -4.01
CA GLY A 101 2.34 -2.36 -3.09
C GLY A 101 1.85 -0.98 -3.52
N GLY A 102 1.93 -0.62 -4.81
CA GLY A 102 1.60 0.74 -5.29
C GLY A 102 0.18 1.21 -4.91
N GLY A 103 -0.84 0.34 -4.98
CA GLY A 103 -2.20 0.69 -4.56
C GLY A 103 -2.31 0.94 -3.05
N THR A 104 -1.65 0.14 -2.23
CA THR A 104 -1.59 0.30 -0.77
C THR A 104 -0.82 1.55 -0.39
N SER A 105 0.30 1.82 -1.07
CA SER A 105 1.07 3.05 -0.92
C SER A 105 0.19 4.28 -1.19
N ASN A 106 -0.52 4.32 -2.32
CA ASN A 106 -1.41 5.44 -2.66
C ASN A 106 -2.42 5.70 -1.53
N ALA A 107 -2.99 4.64 -0.96
CA ALA A 107 -3.89 4.74 0.19
C ALA A 107 -3.21 5.36 1.41
N VAL A 108 -2.02 4.87 1.79
CA VAL A 108 -1.29 5.36 2.98
C VAL A 108 -0.89 6.82 2.82
N TYR A 109 -0.36 7.23 1.67
CA TYR A 109 0.02 8.63 1.44
C TYR A 109 -1.19 9.56 1.46
N LEU A 110 -2.33 9.10 0.94
CA LEU A 110 -3.59 9.84 1.05
C LEU A 110 -4.05 9.96 2.51
N ILE A 111 -3.99 8.89 3.30
CA ILE A 111 -4.34 8.90 4.73
C ILE A 111 -3.43 9.87 5.49
N LYS A 112 -2.11 9.76 5.33
CA LYS A 112 -1.14 10.66 5.96
C LYS A 112 -1.46 12.13 5.66
N TYR A 113 -1.88 12.43 4.43
CA TYR A 113 -2.23 13.80 4.04
C TYR A 113 -3.56 14.27 4.65
N LEU A 114 -4.62 13.45 4.58
CA LEU A 114 -5.97 13.87 4.98
C LEU A 114 -6.17 13.89 6.49
N VAL A 115 -5.56 12.94 7.22
CA VAL A 115 -5.84 12.71 8.65
C VAL A 115 -4.68 13.13 9.55
N ARG A 116 -3.47 13.25 8.99
CA ARG A 116 -2.26 13.70 9.71
C ARG A 116 -2.10 12.98 11.07
N LYS A 117 -2.18 13.73 12.19
CA LYS A 117 -2.00 13.24 13.57
C LYS A 117 -3.14 12.35 14.11
N LYS A 118 -4.27 12.23 13.40
CA LYS A 118 -5.44 11.45 13.85
C LYS A 118 -5.36 9.94 13.54
N ILE A 119 -4.19 9.47 13.13
CA ILE A 119 -3.98 8.04 12.82
C ILE A 119 -3.73 7.30 14.12
N ASN A 120 -4.67 6.49 14.56
CA ASN A 120 -4.56 5.66 15.75
C ASN A 120 -4.58 4.15 15.41
N LYS A 121 -4.31 3.31 16.40
CA LYS A 121 -4.27 1.84 16.24
C LYS A 121 -5.58 1.25 15.71
N ASN A 122 -6.73 1.79 16.12
CA ASN A 122 -8.05 1.32 15.68
C ASN A 122 -8.26 1.60 14.18
N LEU A 123 -8.01 2.84 13.73
CA LEU A 123 -8.08 3.21 12.33
C LEU A 123 -7.15 2.35 11.47
N LEU A 124 -5.90 2.15 11.92
CA LEU A 124 -4.95 1.29 11.21
C LEU A 124 -5.44 -0.14 11.07
N SER A 125 -6.05 -0.71 12.12
CA SER A 125 -6.59 -2.09 12.07
C SER A 125 -7.71 -2.23 11.03
N ILE A 126 -8.58 -1.23 10.92
CA ILE A 126 -9.68 -1.22 9.94
C ILE A 126 -9.13 -1.10 8.52
N LEU A 127 -8.19 -0.19 8.32
CA LEU A 127 -7.55 0.05 7.03
C LEU A 127 -6.75 -1.18 6.56
N ASP A 128 -6.03 -1.84 7.46
CA ASP A 128 -5.26 -3.07 7.21
C ASP A 128 -6.17 -4.17 6.62
N LYS A 129 -7.34 -4.39 7.22
CA LYS A 129 -8.32 -5.39 6.76
C LYS A 129 -8.94 -5.05 5.40
N LYS A 130 -9.11 -3.76 5.07
CA LYS A 130 -9.82 -3.32 3.87
C LYS A 130 -8.90 -2.97 2.70
N ILE A 131 -7.69 -2.50 2.96
CA ILE A 131 -6.72 -2.04 1.96
C ILE A 131 -5.68 -3.13 1.66
N GLY A 132 -5.16 -3.80 2.70
CA GLY A 132 -4.19 -4.88 2.58
C GLY A 132 -3.16 -4.89 3.70
N SER A 133 -2.62 -6.06 4.00
CA SER A 133 -1.68 -6.33 5.11
C SER A 133 -0.36 -5.58 5.03
N ASP A 134 0.02 -5.12 3.83
CA ASP A 134 1.24 -4.33 3.60
C ASP A 134 1.11 -2.87 4.03
N LEU A 135 -0.09 -2.42 4.46
CA LEU A 135 -0.36 -1.01 4.76
C LEU A 135 0.65 -0.42 5.75
N LYS A 136 1.01 -1.17 6.79
CA LYS A 136 1.92 -0.71 7.84
C LYS A 136 3.33 -0.45 7.33
N LEU A 137 3.80 -1.17 6.31
CA LEU A 137 5.15 -1.04 5.74
C LEU A 137 5.38 0.39 5.23
N PHE A 138 4.37 1.03 4.66
CA PHE A 138 4.47 2.37 4.08
C PHE A 138 4.54 3.51 5.10
N PHE A 139 4.58 3.20 6.40
CA PHE A 139 4.91 4.17 7.45
C PHE A 139 6.40 4.23 7.75
N TYR A 140 7.20 3.31 7.22
CA TYR A 140 8.63 3.18 7.41
C TYR A 140 9.36 3.19 6.06
N GLU A 141 10.58 3.75 6.02
CA GLU A 141 11.39 3.74 4.80
C GLU A 141 12.07 2.39 4.59
N GLN A 142 12.56 1.79 5.67
CA GLN A 142 13.21 0.48 5.73
C GLN A 142 12.83 -0.20 7.03
N GLY A 143 12.82 -1.53 7.03
CA GLY A 143 12.57 -2.28 8.25
C GLY A 143 12.58 -3.79 8.04
N PHE A 144 12.43 -4.50 9.16
CA PHE A 144 12.22 -5.93 9.20
C PHE A 144 10.80 -6.23 9.72
N LEU A 145 9.97 -6.77 8.86
CA LEU A 145 8.67 -7.30 9.21
C LEU A 145 8.88 -8.65 9.89
N LYS A 146 8.84 -8.68 11.22
CA LYS A 146 9.00 -9.89 12.02
C LYS A 146 7.80 -10.84 11.92
N ASN A 147 6.62 -10.26 11.78
CA ASN A 147 5.33 -10.93 11.55
C ASN A 147 4.33 -9.89 11.04
N LEU A 148 3.10 -10.28 10.69
CA LEU A 148 2.08 -9.36 10.18
C LEU A 148 1.74 -8.16 11.10
N LYS A 149 2.21 -8.15 12.35
CA LYS A 149 1.89 -7.11 13.34
C LYS A 149 3.09 -6.25 13.72
N THR A 150 4.30 -6.82 13.70
CA THR A 150 5.50 -6.22 14.29
C THR A 150 6.51 -5.87 13.21
N ILE A 151 6.94 -4.63 13.21
CA ILE A 151 8.00 -4.10 12.34
C ILE A 151 9.12 -3.58 13.24
N ASN A 152 10.32 -4.09 13.04
CA ASN A 152 11.53 -3.60 13.66
C ASN A 152 12.21 -2.61 12.72
N THR A 153 12.55 -1.44 13.20
CA THR A 153 13.27 -0.41 12.43
C THR A 153 14.76 -0.46 12.72
N PHE A 154 15.57 0.03 11.81
CA PHE A 154 17.00 0.11 11.98
C PHE A 154 17.41 1.52 12.38
N ARG A 155 18.41 1.65 13.27
CA ARG A 155 19.02 2.95 13.62
C ARG A 155 19.72 3.55 12.40
N LYS A 156 20.49 2.74 11.66
CA LYS A 156 21.18 3.13 10.43
C LYS A 156 20.31 2.81 9.23
N LYS A 157 20.13 3.80 8.35
CA LYS A 157 19.49 3.60 7.05
C LYS A 157 20.55 3.30 6.00
N TYR A 158 20.30 2.29 5.20
CA TYR A 158 21.19 1.91 4.11
C TYR A 158 20.71 2.53 2.80
N ARG A 159 21.61 3.13 2.05
CA ARG A 159 21.36 3.54 0.67
C ARG A 159 21.57 2.33 -0.22
N LEU A 160 20.50 1.86 -0.86
CA LEU A 160 20.49 0.70 -1.73
C LEU A 160 20.12 1.13 -3.15
N HIS A 161 20.79 0.53 -4.15
CA HIS A 161 20.52 0.75 -5.56
C HIS A 161 19.94 -0.52 -6.17
N PHE A 162 18.93 -0.38 -7.03
CA PHE A 162 18.22 -1.51 -7.62
C PHE A 162 18.06 -1.34 -9.11
N LEU A 163 18.25 -2.42 -9.86
CA LEU A 163 17.75 -2.57 -11.21
C LEU A 163 16.41 -3.30 -11.15
N LEU A 164 15.36 -2.68 -11.64
CA LEU A 164 14.02 -3.25 -11.68
C LEU A 164 13.71 -3.76 -13.08
N VAL A 165 13.52 -5.07 -13.21
CA VAL A 165 13.08 -5.69 -14.46
C VAL A 165 11.61 -6.04 -14.34
N TYR A 166 10.78 -5.49 -15.23
CA TYR A 166 9.34 -5.75 -15.27
C TYR A 166 8.99 -6.54 -16.55
N PRO A 167 8.71 -7.85 -16.46
CA PRO A 167 8.46 -8.69 -17.63
C PRO A 167 7.05 -8.53 -18.22
N ASN A 168 6.30 -7.51 -17.81
CA ASN A 168 4.91 -7.24 -18.19
C ASN A 168 3.92 -8.38 -17.83
N ILE A 169 4.28 -9.23 -16.88
CA ILE A 169 3.43 -10.30 -16.36
C ILE A 169 2.71 -9.81 -15.11
N ARG A 170 1.40 -10.00 -15.05
CA ARG A 170 0.60 -9.62 -13.89
C ARG A 170 0.54 -10.75 -12.89
N CYS A 171 1.07 -10.54 -11.70
CA CYS A 171 1.02 -11.49 -10.60
C CYS A 171 0.14 -10.95 -9.47
N SER A 172 -1.00 -11.60 -9.23
CA SER A 172 -1.80 -11.32 -8.04
C SER A 172 -1.09 -11.88 -6.82
N THR A 173 -0.85 -11.05 -5.81
CA THR A 173 -0.28 -11.49 -4.52
C THR A 173 -1.08 -12.65 -3.92
N GLN A 174 -2.41 -12.59 -3.98
CA GLN A 174 -3.28 -13.66 -3.51
C GLN A 174 -3.04 -14.98 -4.25
N TYR A 175 -2.90 -14.93 -5.57
CA TYR A 175 -2.59 -16.12 -6.38
C TYR A 175 -1.23 -16.71 -6.03
N ILE A 176 -0.19 -15.87 -5.90
CA ILE A 176 1.15 -16.35 -5.52
C ILE A 176 1.12 -17.06 -4.18
N TYR A 177 0.52 -16.46 -3.15
CA TYR A 177 0.42 -17.09 -1.83
C TYR A 177 -0.44 -18.37 -1.84
N SER A 178 -1.44 -18.49 -2.72
CA SER A 178 -2.22 -19.74 -2.83
C SER A 178 -1.41 -20.91 -3.37
N LYS A 179 -0.27 -20.65 -4.00
CA LYS A 179 0.64 -21.67 -4.56
C LYS A 179 1.76 -22.09 -3.60
N VAL A 180 1.84 -21.49 -2.42
CA VAL A 180 2.85 -21.88 -1.40
C VAL A 180 2.54 -23.29 -0.91
N ARG A 181 3.46 -24.22 -1.15
CA ARG A 181 3.39 -25.62 -0.73
C ARG A 181 4.33 -25.94 0.42
N LYS A 182 5.46 -25.25 0.52
CA LYS A 182 6.48 -25.43 1.57
C LYS A 182 6.60 -24.13 2.36
N TYR A 183 6.80 -24.25 3.65
CA TYR A 183 6.98 -23.12 4.57
C TYR A 183 8.40 -23.12 5.09
N SER A 184 8.96 -21.93 5.32
CA SER A 184 10.27 -21.81 5.98
C SER A 184 10.15 -22.32 7.42
N SER A 185 11.13 -23.11 7.88
CA SER A 185 11.32 -23.36 9.30
C SER A 185 11.62 -22.04 10.01
N LYS A 186 11.15 -21.91 11.23
CA LYS A 186 11.47 -20.76 12.09
C LYS A 186 12.94 -20.74 12.45
#